data_6d1b1b35f2fc0333d7d1b31b0297bc04
#
_entry.id   6d1b1b35f2fc0333d7d1b31b0297bc04
#
_cell.length_a   1.000
_cell.length_b   1.000
_cell.length_c   1.000
_cell.angle_alpha   90.00
_cell.angle_beta   90.00
_cell.angle_gamma   90.00
#
_symmetry.space_group_name_H-M   'P 1'
#
loop_
_entity.id
_entity.type
_entity.pdbx_description
1 polymer ?
#
loop_
_entity_poly.entity_id
_entity_poly.type
_entity_poly.pdbx_seq_one_letter_code
_entity_poly.pdbx_strand_id
1 'polypeptide(L)'
;MIAYKFLRADGTSPFTGYRWELPKGEPGAWVEAQVDPCRSGIHGLRLGDLPLWAGRTLWEIELDGEMRKERSKVVASRGRLLHRIDAWDDDFRAEFTRMCADRAHDLANSVSPPLSNWEAVVEPSIPEGPALLSFAAARIAEEIGGPDAYHAERARQTGWLAGRLGLE
;
A
#
# COMPACT_ATOMS: atom_id res chain seq x y z
N MET A 1 -11.16 -5.85 -13.79
CA MET A 1 -9.73 -5.73 -13.45
C MET A 1 -9.56 -6.15 -12.02
N ILE A 2 -8.63 -7.07 -11.73
CA ILE A 2 -8.26 -7.40 -10.36
C ILE A 2 -7.26 -6.36 -9.84
N ALA A 3 -7.45 -5.95 -8.59
CA ALA A 3 -6.64 -4.96 -7.89
C ALA A 3 -6.67 -5.27 -6.38
N TYR A 4 -6.03 -4.43 -5.57
CA TYR A 4 -5.94 -4.61 -4.13
C TYR A 4 -6.49 -3.40 -3.39
N LYS A 5 -6.89 -3.59 -2.13
CA LYS A 5 -7.41 -2.52 -1.30
C LYS A 5 -7.06 -2.73 0.16
N PHE A 6 -6.51 -1.68 0.79
CA PHE A 6 -6.38 -1.65 2.24
C PHE A 6 -7.62 -1.05 2.90
N LEU A 7 -8.06 -1.69 3.97
CA LEU A 7 -9.14 -1.22 4.82
C LEU A 7 -8.67 -1.16 6.29
N ARG A 8 -9.39 -0.38 7.09
CA ARG A 8 -9.26 -0.43 8.56
C ARG A 8 -9.80 -1.77 9.08
N ALA A 9 -9.54 -2.08 10.34
CA ALA A 9 -9.98 -3.33 10.98
C ALA A 9 -11.51 -3.51 10.97
N ASP A 10 -12.24 -2.40 10.99
CA ASP A 10 -13.72 -2.39 10.97
C ASP A 10 -14.32 -2.44 9.55
N GLY A 11 -13.48 -2.61 8.51
CA GLY A 11 -13.93 -2.66 7.12
C GLY A 11 -14.17 -1.29 6.47
N THR A 12 -13.74 -0.21 7.11
CA THR A 12 -13.88 1.14 6.52
C THR A 12 -12.66 1.51 5.67
N SER A 13 -12.92 2.27 4.60
CA SER A 13 -11.85 2.89 3.79
C SER A 13 -11.11 3.95 4.60
N PRO A 14 -9.76 3.96 4.62
CA PRO A 14 -8.97 4.85 5.47
C PRO A 14 -9.25 6.34 5.27
N PHE A 15 -9.47 6.78 4.04
CA PHE A 15 -9.60 8.21 3.71
C PHE A 15 -11.04 8.70 3.62
N THR A 16 -11.96 7.88 3.07
CA THR A 16 -13.35 8.28 2.86
C THR A 16 -14.27 7.89 4.01
N GLY A 17 -13.83 6.96 4.88
CA GLY A 17 -14.68 6.38 5.91
C GLY A 17 -15.79 5.48 5.37
N TYR A 18 -15.84 5.24 4.04
CA TYR A 18 -16.85 4.35 3.45
C TYR A 18 -16.74 2.95 4.05
N ARG A 19 -17.85 2.42 4.57
CA ARG A 19 -17.93 1.08 5.15
C ARG A 19 -18.29 0.07 4.08
N TRP A 20 -17.37 -0.86 3.83
CA TRP A 20 -17.59 -1.97 2.91
C TRP A 20 -18.37 -3.09 3.57
N GLU A 21 -19.27 -3.70 2.82
CA GLU A 21 -19.81 -5.01 3.17
C GLU A 21 -18.74 -6.07 2.92
N LEU A 22 -18.27 -6.70 4.00
CA LEU A 22 -17.17 -7.65 3.92
C LEU A 22 -17.66 -8.99 3.40
N PRO A 23 -16.99 -9.59 2.41
CA PRO A 23 -17.28 -10.91 1.89
C PRO A 23 -17.31 -12.00 2.96
N LYS A 24 -18.25 -12.95 2.84
CA LYS A 24 -18.40 -14.11 3.72
C LYS A 24 -18.34 -15.42 2.91
N GLY A 25 -17.29 -15.60 2.12
CA GLY A 25 -17.11 -16.77 1.24
C GLY A 25 -17.44 -16.50 -0.22
N GLU A 26 -18.41 -15.62 -0.51
CA GLU A 26 -18.75 -15.17 -1.85
C GLU A 26 -18.32 -13.70 -2.03
N PRO A 27 -18.03 -13.25 -3.27
CA PRO A 27 -17.73 -11.85 -3.54
C PRO A 27 -18.78 -10.91 -2.96
N GLY A 28 -18.34 -9.78 -2.43
CA GLY A 28 -19.22 -8.74 -1.90
C GLY A 28 -20.10 -8.10 -2.96
N ALA A 29 -21.08 -7.31 -2.54
CA ALA A 29 -21.94 -6.55 -3.43
C ALA A 29 -21.12 -5.53 -4.25
N TRP A 30 -21.58 -5.25 -5.47
CA TRP A 30 -21.04 -4.18 -6.28
C TRP A 30 -21.37 -2.81 -5.65
N VAL A 31 -20.36 -1.99 -5.55
CA VAL A 31 -20.45 -0.59 -5.17
C VAL A 31 -20.22 0.28 -6.38
N GLU A 32 -21.04 1.31 -6.56
CA GLU A 32 -20.92 2.25 -7.67
C GLU A 32 -20.61 3.65 -7.16
N ALA A 33 -19.80 4.40 -7.89
CA ALA A 33 -19.44 5.78 -7.59
C ALA A 33 -19.03 6.51 -8.86
N GLN A 34 -19.27 7.81 -8.92
CA GLN A 34 -18.76 8.63 -10.02
C GLN A 34 -17.23 8.73 -9.94
N VAL A 35 -16.56 8.58 -11.09
CA VAL A 35 -15.10 8.71 -11.18
C VAL A 35 -14.70 10.18 -11.16
N ASP A 36 -14.21 10.62 -9.99
CA ASP A 36 -13.54 11.90 -9.80
C ASP A 36 -12.29 11.65 -8.95
N PRO A 37 -11.09 11.53 -9.57
CA PRO A 37 -9.87 11.20 -8.86
C PRO A 37 -9.63 12.13 -7.66
N CYS A 38 -9.30 11.53 -6.51
CA CYS A 38 -9.11 12.19 -5.22
C CYS A 38 -10.37 12.71 -4.52
N ARG A 39 -11.56 12.66 -5.13
CA ARG A 39 -12.83 13.06 -4.52
C ARG A 39 -13.80 11.91 -4.39
N SER A 40 -14.04 11.18 -5.48
CA SER A 40 -14.95 10.04 -5.49
C SER A 40 -14.45 8.93 -6.40
N GLY A 41 -15.11 7.77 -6.35
CA GLY A 41 -14.76 6.58 -7.11
C GLY A 41 -14.27 5.44 -6.23
N ILE A 42 -14.24 4.28 -6.82
CA ILE A 42 -13.76 3.05 -6.17
C ILE A 42 -12.25 2.95 -6.39
N HIS A 43 -11.47 3.17 -5.33
CA HIS A 43 -10.02 3.12 -5.41
C HIS A 43 -9.51 1.70 -5.20
N GLY A 44 -8.69 1.22 -6.13
CA GLY A 44 -7.89 0.00 -6.04
C GLY A 44 -6.41 0.27 -6.28
N LEU A 45 -5.58 -0.65 -5.84
CA LEU A 45 -4.13 -0.58 -5.91
C LEU A 45 -3.62 -1.65 -6.86
N ARG A 46 -2.68 -1.29 -7.71
CA ARG A 46 -1.88 -2.28 -8.43
C ARG A 46 -0.88 -2.91 -7.46
N LEU A 47 -0.33 -4.03 -7.80
CA LEU A 47 0.69 -4.69 -6.98
C LEU A 47 1.84 -3.75 -6.59
N GLY A 48 2.35 -2.98 -7.55
CA GLY A 48 3.43 -2.00 -7.33
C GLY A 48 3.06 -0.81 -6.43
N ASP A 49 1.77 -0.59 -6.20
CA ASP A 49 1.29 0.49 -5.34
C ASP A 49 1.17 0.07 -3.86
N LEU A 50 1.11 -1.26 -3.58
CA LEU A 50 0.86 -1.79 -2.24
C LEU A 50 1.76 -1.21 -1.14
N PRO A 51 3.09 -1.13 -1.32
CA PRO A 51 3.95 -0.59 -0.28
C PRO A 51 3.64 0.84 0.14
N LEU A 52 3.11 1.68 -0.79
CA LEU A 52 2.76 3.09 -0.50
C LEU A 52 1.47 3.23 0.32
N TRP A 53 0.62 2.20 0.31
CA TRP A 53 -0.70 2.25 0.91
C TRP A 53 -0.89 1.22 2.00
N ALA A 54 0.20 0.53 2.40
CA ALA A 54 0.19 -0.54 3.38
C ALA A 54 -0.56 -0.14 4.65
N GLY A 55 -1.67 -0.83 4.91
CA GLY A 55 -2.62 -0.51 5.97
C GLY A 55 -2.98 -1.71 6.84
N ARG A 56 -4.15 -1.68 7.47
CA ARG A 56 -4.49 -2.65 8.51
C ARG A 56 -4.89 -4.02 7.97
N THR A 57 -5.77 -4.09 6.97
CA THR A 57 -6.21 -5.35 6.33
C THR A 57 -6.11 -5.22 4.83
N LEU A 58 -5.68 -6.29 4.15
CA LEU A 58 -5.51 -6.33 2.70
C LEU A 58 -6.61 -7.20 2.07
N TRP A 59 -7.21 -6.67 1.01
CA TRP A 59 -8.30 -7.30 0.28
C TRP A 59 -8.01 -7.30 -1.20
N GLU A 60 -8.39 -8.36 -1.89
CA GLU A 60 -8.54 -8.36 -3.34
C GLU A 60 -9.86 -7.69 -3.71
N ILE A 61 -9.84 -6.84 -4.73
CA ILE A 61 -11.00 -6.10 -5.23
C ILE A 61 -11.10 -6.25 -6.74
N GLU A 62 -12.30 -6.49 -7.23
CA GLU A 62 -12.60 -6.39 -8.65
C GLU A 62 -13.10 -4.99 -8.97
N LEU A 63 -12.47 -4.37 -9.98
CA LEU A 63 -12.82 -3.06 -10.51
C LEU A 63 -13.41 -3.20 -11.91
N ASP A 64 -14.45 -2.41 -12.20
CA ASP A 64 -15.19 -2.44 -13.47
C ASP A 64 -15.70 -1.05 -13.85
N GLY A 65 -16.23 -0.91 -15.07
CA GLY A 65 -16.77 0.32 -15.62
C GLY A 65 -15.70 1.32 -16.09
N GLU A 66 -15.99 2.62 -15.97
CA GLU A 66 -15.00 3.67 -16.27
C GLU A 66 -13.84 3.55 -15.31
N MET A 67 -12.61 3.56 -15.84
CA MET A 67 -11.40 3.47 -15.01
C MET A 67 -10.39 4.54 -15.40
N ARG A 68 -9.75 5.14 -14.38
CA ARG A 68 -8.62 6.06 -14.53
C ARG A 68 -7.41 5.55 -13.75
N LYS A 69 -6.28 5.46 -14.44
CA LYS A 69 -4.99 5.14 -13.82
C LYS A 69 -4.36 6.41 -13.30
N GLU A 70 -4.16 6.45 -12.00
CA GLU A 70 -3.42 7.50 -11.31
C GLU A 70 -1.99 7.06 -11.02
N ARG A 71 -1.15 7.97 -10.50
CA ARG A 71 0.27 7.68 -10.22
C ARG A 71 0.47 6.45 -9.31
N SER A 72 -0.37 6.29 -8.27
CA SER A 72 -0.21 5.23 -7.25
C SER A 72 -1.50 4.47 -6.95
N LYS A 73 -2.48 4.49 -7.83
CA LYS A 73 -3.77 3.80 -7.68
C LYS A 73 -4.52 3.72 -9.01
N VAL A 74 -5.59 2.97 -9.01
CA VAL A 74 -6.63 2.99 -10.05
C VAL A 74 -7.92 3.46 -9.41
N VAL A 75 -8.69 4.27 -10.11
CA VAL A 75 -10.02 4.73 -9.70
C VAL A 75 -11.03 4.21 -10.72
N ALA A 76 -12.07 3.53 -10.25
CA ALA A 76 -13.11 2.94 -11.08
C ALA A 76 -14.50 3.46 -10.70
N SER A 77 -15.44 3.39 -11.63
CA SER A 77 -16.86 3.71 -11.36
C SER A 77 -17.58 2.60 -10.64
N ARG A 78 -17.04 1.38 -10.61
CA ARG A 78 -17.65 0.21 -10.01
C ARG A 78 -16.59 -0.71 -9.41
N GLY A 79 -16.90 -1.33 -8.25
CA GLY A 79 -15.99 -2.30 -7.65
C GLY A 79 -16.65 -3.13 -6.57
N ARG A 80 -16.09 -4.32 -6.29
CA ARG A 80 -16.52 -5.20 -5.21
C ARG A 80 -15.33 -5.89 -4.57
N LEU A 81 -15.38 -6.11 -3.26
CA LEU A 81 -14.40 -6.93 -2.58
C LEU A 81 -14.59 -8.41 -2.95
N LEU A 82 -13.51 -9.11 -3.19
CA LEU A 82 -13.54 -10.54 -3.51
C LEU A 82 -13.27 -11.39 -2.26
N HIS A 83 -12.08 -11.24 -1.69
CA HIS A 83 -11.69 -11.95 -0.48
C HIS A 83 -10.60 -11.18 0.27
N ARG A 84 -10.41 -11.53 1.53
CA ARG A 84 -9.32 -11.02 2.34
C ARG A 84 -8.04 -11.82 2.06
N ILE A 85 -6.91 -11.15 2.04
CA ILE A 85 -5.58 -11.77 1.98
C ILE A 85 -5.13 -11.95 3.43
N ASP A 86 -5.48 -13.11 4.02
CA ASP A 86 -5.26 -13.38 5.44
C ASP A 86 -3.80 -13.47 5.82
N ALA A 87 -2.91 -13.79 4.86
CA ALA A 87 -1.47 -13.76 5.05
C ALA A 87 -0.93 -12.35 5.38
N TRP A 88 -1.69 -11.28 5.10
CA TRP A 88 -1.42 -9.92 5.58
C TRP A 88 -1.95 -9.74 6.99
N ASP A 89 -1.36 -10.39 7.96
CA ASP A 89 -1.67 -10.33 9.38
C ASP A 89 -0.78 -9.33 10.15
N ASP A 90 -0.85 -9.34 11.46
CA ASP A 90 -0.09 -8.42 12.31
C ASP A 90 1.40 -8.76 12.32
N ASP A 91 1.75 -10.05 12.28
CA ASP A 91 3.14 -10.51 12.27
C ASP A 91 3.80 -10.17 10.94
N PHE A 92 3.11 -10.42 9.84
CA PHE A 92 3.58 -10.05 8.50
C PHE A 92 3.77 -8.53 8.35
N ARG A 93 2.80 -7.73 8.85
CA ARG A 93 2.92 -6.27 8.85
C ARG A 93 4.12 -5.79 9.65
N ALA A 94 4.34 -6.36 10.83
CA ALA A 94 5.50 -6.04 11.67
C ALA A 94 6.81 -6.39 10.96
N GLU A 95 6.87 -7.54 10.27
CA GLU A 95 8.04 -7.96 9.49
C GLU A 95 8.31 -7.00 8.32
N PHE A 96 7.27 -6.63 7.56
CA PHE A 96 7.40 -5.66 6.47
C PHE A 96 7.86 -4.28 6.97
N THR A 97 7.27 -3.84 8.09
CA THR A 97 7.64 -2.57 8.74
C THR A 97 9.13 -2.57 9.11
N ARG A 98 9.59 -3.62 9.78
CA ARG A 98 11.00 -3.78 10.18
C ARG A 98 11.92 -3.82 8.97
N MET A 99 11.59 -4.60 7.94
CA MET A 99 12.37 -4.67 6.70
C MET A 99 12.53 -3.29 6.04
N CYS A 100 11.49 -2.47 6.05
CA CYS A 100 11.57 -1.10 5.53
C CYS A 100 12.38 -0.17 6.43
N ALA A 101 12.26 -0.31 7.77
CA ALA A 101 13.04 0.47 8.73
C ALA A 101 14.53 0.16 8.63
N ASP A 102 14.90 -1.13 8.65
CA ASP A 102 16.29 -1.58 8.51
C ASP A 102 16.89 -1.06 7.20
N ARG A 103 16.13 -1.16 6.12
CA ARG A 103 16.57 -0.64 4.81
C ARG A 103 16.77 0.87 4.79
N ALA A 104 15.86 1.63 5.38
CA ALA A 104 16.00 3.09 5.50
C ALA A 104 17.25 3.46 6.30
N HIS A 105 17.50 2.75 7.40
CA HIS A 105 18.67 2.93 8.25
C HIS A 105 19.97 2.64 7.50
N ASP A 106 20.06 1.50 6.81
CA ASP A 106 21.23 1.12 6.02
C ASP A 106 21.55 2.14 4.92
N LEU A 107 20.50 2.59 4.21
CA LEU A 107 20.64 3.63 3.18
C LEU A 107 21.13 4.95 3.78
N ALA A 108 20.53 5.42 4.86
CA ALA A 108 20.90 6.68 5.49
C ALA A 108 22.36 6.67 5.99
N ASN A 109 22.83 5.53 6.47
CA ASN A 109 24.21 5.36 6.93
C ASN A 109 25.23 5.10 5.80
N SER A 110 24.78 4.82 4.58
CA SER A 110 25.67 4.54 3.45
C SER A 110 26.35 5.78 2.87
N VAL A 111 25.92 6.97 3.25
CA VAL A 111 26.49 8.26 2.77
C VAL A 111 27.30 8.95 3.86
N SER A 112 28.18 9.88 3.45
CA SER A 112 29.02 10.63 4.37
C SER A 112 28.86 12.15 4.14
N PRO A 113 28.38 12.91 5.14
CA PRO A 113 27.90 12.45 6.45
C PRO A 113 26.60 11.66 6.34
N PRO A 114 26.29 10.77 7.28
CA PRO A 114 25.04 10.05 7.31
C PRO A 114 23.84 11.00 7.35
N LEU A 115 22.73 10.59 6.68
CA LEU A 115 21.47 11.32 6.78
C LEU A 115 20.89 11.16 8.17
N SER A 116 20.60 12.27 8.83
CA SER A 116 20.08 12.31 10.21
C SER A 116 18.60 12.73 10.26
N ASN A 117 17.96 12.44 11.39
CA ASN A 117 16.58 12.88 11.72
C ASN A 117 15.44 12.26 10.91
N TRP A 118 15.68 11.33 10.00
CA TRP A 118 14.60 10.65 9.27
C TRP A 118 13.76 9.75 10.20
N GLU A 119 14.36 9.19 11.25
CA GLU A 119 13.70 8.34 12.24
C GLU A 119 12.68 9.08 13.09
N ALA A 120 12.89 10.38 13.32
CA ALA A 120 12.00 11.21 14.14
C ALA A 120 10.62 11.45 13.49
N VAL A 121 10.44 11.08 12.22
CA VAL A 121 9.23 11.37 11.45
C VAL A 121 8.28 10.17 11.39
N VAL A 122 8.75 8.97 11.75
CA VAL A 122 7.98 7.74 11.57
C VAL A 122 7.85 6.97 12.87
N GLU A 123 6.61 6.81 13.32
CA GLU A 123 6.23 5.94 14.44
C GLU A 123 5.77 4.58 13.88
N PRO A 124 6.56 3.50 14.01
CA PRO A 124 6.25 2.21 13.38
C PRO A 124 4.98 1.54 13.91
N SER A 125 4.56 1.90 15.13
CA SER A 125 3.42 1.27 15.79
C SER A 125 2.06 1.76 15.30
N ILE A 126 2.00 2.91 14.60
CA ILE A 126 0.74 3.40 14.04
C ILE A 126 0.29 2.55 12.84
N PRO A 127 -1.01 2.50 12.55
CA PRO A 127 -1.55 1.70 11.43
C PRO A 127 -0.92 2.01 10.06
N GLU A 128 -0.51 3.25 9.85
CA GLU A 128 0.12 3.76 8.64
C GLU A 128 1.66 3.61 8.65
N GLY A 129 2.25 3.13 9.75
CA GLY A 129 3.69 2.94 9.93
C GLY A 129 4.36 2.18 8.79
N PRO A 130 3.80 1.03 8.33
CA PRO A 130 4.36 0.29 7.20
C PRO A 130 4.47 1.12 5.92
N ALA A 131 3.44 1.90 5.58
CA ALA A 131 3.44 2.76 4.39
C ALA A 131 4.46 3.90 4.52
N LEU A 132 4.51 4.55 5.69
CA LEU A 132 5.44 5.65 5.96
C LEU A 132 6.89 5.19 5.88
N LEU A 133 7.24 4.05 6.48
CA LEU A 133 8.60 3.50 6.43
C LEU A 133 9.00 3.05 5.02
N SER A 134 8.08 2.43 4.28
CA SER A 134 8.33 2.09 2.89
C SER A 134 8.59 3.33 2.04
N PHE A 135 7.82 4.39 2.26
CA PHE A 135 8.02 5.67 1.59
C PHE A 135 9.35 6.31 2.00
N ALA A 136 9.68 6.34 3.30
CA ALA A 136 10.94 6.88 3.80
C ALA A 136 12.15 6.18 3.16
N ALA A 137 12.19 4.84 3.14
CA ALA A 137 13.26 4.08 2.49
C ALA A 137 13.42 4.45 1.02
N ALA A 138 12.30 4.57 0.27
CA ALA A 138 12.34 4.93 -1.14
C ALA A 138 12.81 6.38 -1.36
N ARG A 139 12.42 7.32 -0.48
CA ARG A 139 12.88 8.71 -0.56
C ARG A 139 14.35 8.87 -0.20
N ILE A 140 14.85 8.12 0.79
CA ILE A 140 16.28 8.09 1.11
C ILE A 140 17.09 7.53 -0.08
N ALA A 141 16.60 6.46 -0.71
CA ALA A 141 17.21 5.92 -1.93
C ALA A 141 17.27 6.95 -3.06
N GLU A 142 16.19 7.73 -3.25
CA GLU A 142 16.13 8.80 -4.25
C GLU A 142 17.14 9.94 -3.96
N GLU A 143 17.25 10.35 -2.70
CA GLU A 143 18.23 11.37 -2.29
C GLU A 143 19.67 10.96 -2.58
N ILE A 144 19.96 9.67 -2.44
CA ILE A 144 21.30 9.12 -2.66
C ILE A 144 21.60 8.87 -4.15
N GLY A 145 20.66 8.28 -4.88
CA GLY A 145 20.88 7.74 -6.24
C GLY A 145 19.91 8.26 -7.30
N GLY A 146 19.10 9.27 -6.98
CA GLY A 146 18.16 9.89 -7.91
C GLY A 146 16.88 9.06 -8.16
N PRO A 147 16.04 9.47 -9.13
CA PRO A 147 14.74 8.86 -9.39
C PRO A 147 14.78 7.37 -9.69
N ASP A 148 15.83 6.88 -10.34
CA ASP A 148 15.97 5.46 -10.66
C ASP A 148 16.17 4.62 -9.40
N ALA A 149 16.89 5.14 -8.41
CA ALA A 149 17.05 4.48 -7.10
C ALA A 149 15.73 4.44 -6.32
N TYR A 150 14.90 5.48 -6.42
CA TYR A 150 13.53 5.45 -5.90
C TYR A 150 12.73 4.30 -6.49
N HIS A 151 12.71 4.19 -7.82
CA HIS A 151 11.97 3.14 -8.52
C HIS A 151 12.51 1.75 -8.23
N ALA A 152 13.82 1.58 -8.14
CA ALA A 152 14.45 0.32 -7.76
C ALA A 152 14.08 -0.12 -6.34
N GLU A 153 14.09 0.80 -5.38
CA GLU A 153 13.67 0.51 -4.01
C GLU A 153 12.18 0.14 -3.95
N ARG A 154 11.31 0.85 -4.69
CA ARG A 154 9.89 0.51 -4.79
C ARG A 154 9.67 -0.88 -5.38
N ALA A 155 10.40 -1.23 -6.44
CA ALA A 155 10.34 -2.56 -7.05
C ALA A 155 10.79 -3.66 -6.07
N ARG A 156 11.86 -3.41 -5.29
CA ARG A 156 12.35 -4.32 -4.25
C ARG A 156 11.26 -4.58 -3.17
N GLN A 157 10.62 -3.54 -2.66
CA GLN A 157 9.56 -3.64 -1.66
C GLN A 157 8.35 -4.40 -2.21
N THR A 158 7.96 -4.11 -3.45
CA THR A 158 6.87 -4.82 -4.15
C THR A 158 7.19 -6.29 -4.34
N GLY A 159 8.40 -6.62 -4.80
CA GLY A 159 8.84 -8.01 -4.98
C GLY A 159 8.87 -8.78 -3.67
N TRP A 160 9.28 -8.15 -2.58
CA TRP A 160 9.22 -8.75 -1.24
C TRP A 160 7.79 -9.08 -0.82
N LEU A 161 6.86 -8.14 -0.97
CA LEU A 161 5.44 -8.35 -0.68
C LEU A 161 4.82 -9.44 -1.55
N ALA A 162 5.00 -9.33 -2.87
CA ALA A 162 4.44 -10.26 -3.83
C ALA A 162 4.89 -11.70 -3.57
N GLY A 163 6.20 -11.89 -3.43
CA GLY A 163 6.77 -13.23 -3.20
C GLY A 163 6.32 -13.89 -1.89
N ARG A 164 6.10 -13.09 -0.84
CA ARG A 164 5.69 -13.59 0.48
C ARG A 164 4.17 -13.81 0.60
N LEU A 165 3.38 -13.01 -0.11
CA LEU A 165 1.92 -13.10 -0.12
C LEU A 165 1.38 -13.97 -1.26
N GLY A 166 2.23 -14.44 -2.19
CA GLY A 166 1.82 -15.19 -3.37
C GLY A 166 0.96 -14.38 -4.33
N LEU A 167 1.24 -13.06 -4.47
CA LEU A 167 0.49 -12.16 -5.34
C LEU A 167 1.15 -12.03 -6.72
N GLU A 168 0.31 -11.88 -7.77
CA GLU A 168 0.71 -11.74 -9.18
C GLU A 168 0.22 -10.39 -9.76
#